data_5c74c385ba021ff70bc5bf980b5ce04c
#
_entry.id   5c74c385ba021ff70bc5bf980b5ce04c
#
_cell.length_a   1.000
_cell.length_b   1.000
_cell.length_c   1.000
_cell.angle_alpha   90.00
_cell.angle_beta   90.00
_cell.angle_gamma   90.00
#
_symmetry.space_group_name_H-M   'P 1'
#
loop_
_entity.id
_entity.type
_entity.pdbx_description
1 polymer ?
#
loop_
_entity_poly.entity_id
_entity_poly.type
_entity_poly.pdbx_seq_one_letter_code
_entity_poly.pdbx_strand_id
1 'polypeptide(L)'
;LYATIAGGHVVLEGPPGLAKTLACRALASAVGGTFKRIQFTPDLLPSDIVGTRVFDQRSGDFTTALGPIFANVLLADEINRAPAKVQSALLEGMQERQVTIGPNSFPLPDPFLVTATMNPLDSDGTYALPLAQMDRFLMKIVVAYPTVEEELSILERFGGAPPPMPADVASMPDLLRWRDEARAVFVEPRIARYIVALVQATRNPHEYVERGASPRATLALAAIARARALCAGRTFVVPDDVRASAPPVLRHRVAFNYRTLTENVDTENVIAAIVAGVVVP
;
A
#
# COMPACT_ATOMS: atom_id res chain seq x y z
N LEU A 1 -4.88 3.90 7.66
CA LEU A 1 -5.21 3.23 8.91
C LEU A 1 -5.62 1.76 8.69
N TYR A 2 -6.66 1.43 7.91
CA TYR A 2 -7.12 0.04 7.71
C TYR A 2 -6.02 -0.89 7.20
N ALA A 3 -5.21 -0.45 6.22
CA ALA A 3 -4.09 -1.23 5.72
C ALA A 3 -3.01 -1.47 6.79
N THR A 4 -2.79 -0.51 7.68
CA THR A 4 -1.86 -0.62 8.80
C THR A 4 -2.31 -1.71 9.77
N ILE A 5 -3.59 -1.70 10.15
CA ILE A 5 -4.21 -2.71 11.03
C ILE A 5 -4.25 -4.07 10.32
N ALA A 6 -4.57 -4.11 9.04
CA ALA A 6 -4.54 -5.35 8.25
C ALA A 6 -3.11 -5.90 8.01
N GLY A 7 -2.07 -5.11 8.31
CA GLY A 7 -0.67 -5.49 8.13
C GLY A 7 -0.21 -5.56 6.69
N GLY A 8 -0.85 -4.79 5.80
CA GLY A 8 -0.53 -4.78 4.37
C GLY A 8 0.10 -3.48 3.90
N HIS A 9 0.73 -3.53 2.74
CA HIS A 9 1.41 -2.42 2.09
C HIS A 9 0.46 -1.62 1.20
N VAL A 10 0.73 -0.33 0.98
CA VAL A 10 -0.16 0.60 0.27
C VAL A 10 0.57 1.31 -0.86
N VAL A 11 -0.12 1.52 -1.97
CA VAL A 11 0.30 2.48 -3.01
C VAL A 11 -0.55 3.74 -2.88
N LEU A 12 0.10 4.90 -2.85
CA LEU A 12 -0.52 6.21 -2.96
C LEU A 12 -0.24 6.77 -4.36
N GLU A 13 -1.27 6.95 -5.15
CA GLU A 13 -1.16 7.59 -6.46
C GLU A 13 -1.75 8.99 -6.39
N GLY A 14 -1.03 9.96 -6.88
CA GLY A 14 -1.48 11.35 -6.93
C GLY A 14 -0.35 12.32 -7.16
N PRO A 15 -0.68 13.58 -7.49
CA PRO A 15 0.29 14.62 -7.77
C PRO A 15 1.27 14.86 -6.61
N PRO A 16 2.44 15.46 -6.88
CA PRO A 16 3.39 15.85 -5.84
C PRO A 16 2.79 16.93 -4.93
N GLY A 17 3.40 17.13 -3.76
CA GLY A 17 3.00 18.21 -2.84
C GLY A 17 1.83 17.90 -1.91
N LEU A 18 1.18 16.73 -2.01
CA LEU A 18 0.00 16.35 -1.21
C LEU A 18 0.36 15.70 0.15
N ALA A 19 1.42 16.15 0.78
CA ALA A 19 1.83 15.73 2.14
C ALA A 19 1.94 14.20 2.38
N LYS A 20 2.15 13.39 1.33
CA LYS A 20 2.28 11.92 1.44
C LYS A 20 3.38 11.52 2.43
N THR A 21 4.53 12.19 2.36
CA THR A 21 5.66 11.98 3.28
C THR A 21 5.29 12.33 4.73
N LEU A 22 4.56 13.43 4.92
CA LEU A 22 4.11 13.86 6.25
C LEU A 22 3.16 12.83 6.87
N ALA A 23 2.22 12.29 6.09
CA ALA A 23 1.29 11.27 6.56
C ALA A 23 2.00 9.99 7.02
N CYS A 24 3.02 9.53 6.27
CA CYS A 24 3.81 8.35 6.66
C CYS A 24 4.64 8.60 7.94
N ARG A 25 5.26 9.79 8.05
CA ARG A 25 6.00 10.18 9.26
C ARG A 25 5.08 10.30 10.47
N ALA A 26 3.90 10.91 10.30
CA ALA A 26 2.90 11.02 11.36
C ALA A 26 2.40 9.65 11.82
N LEU A 27 2.16 8.71 10.89
CA LEU A 27 1.80 7.35 11.24
C LEU A 27 2.90 6.67 12.08
N ALA A 28 4.14 6.73 11.64
CA ALA A 28 5.27 6.13 12.37
C ALA A 28 5.43 6.75 13.76
N SER A 29 5.35 8.08 13.86
CA SER A 29 5.43 8.81 15.12
C SER A 29 4.30 8.46 16.08
N ALA A 30 3.06 8.35 15.55
CA ALA A 30 1.87 8.03 16.35
C ALA A 30 1.94 6.65 17.02
N VAL A 31 2.72 5.71 16.46
CA VAL A 31 2.84 4.33 16.97
C VAL A 31 4.25 4.03 17.52
N GLY A 32 5.08 5.04 17.70
CA GLY A 32 6.44 4.89 18.23
C GLY A 32 7.37 4.05 17.34
N GLY A 33 7.12 4.03 16.03
CA GLY A 33 7.85 3.23 15.06
C GLY A 33 8.98 3.98 14.36
N THR A 34 9.95 3.22 13.85
CA THR A 34 11.01 3.77 13.01
C THR A 34 10.48 4.11 11.62
N PHE A 35 10.83 5.32 11.12
CA PHE A 35 10.50 5.78 9.78
C PHE A 35 11.76 5.92 8.93
N LYS A 36 11.68 5.41 7.69
CA LYS A 36 12.69 5.69 6.65
C LYS A 36 11.99 6.08 5.35
N ARG A 37 12.66 6.91 4.56
CA ARG A 37 12.24 7.28 3.20
C ARG A 37 13.33 6.88 2.22
N ILE A 38 12.94 6.29 1.12
CA ILE A 38 13.79 6.03 -0.05
C ILE A 38 13.17 6.79 -1.22
N GLN A 39 13.94 7.69 -1.82
CA GLN A 39 13.58 8.30 -3.10
C GLN A 39 14.05 7.37 -4.21
N PHE A 40 13.12 6.89 -5.02
CA PHE A 40 13.43 6.02 -6.15
C PHE A 40 13.91 6.87 -7.33
N THR A 41 15.09 6.53 -7.86
CA THR A 41 15.74 7.23 -8.99
C THR A 41 16.28 6.19 -9.98
N PRO A 42 16.56 6.56 -11.24
CA PRO A 42 17.06 5.63 -12.25
C PRO A 42 18.42 4.99 -11.93
N ASP A 43 19.23 5.63 -11.11
CA ASP A 43 20.56 5.20 -10.69
C ASP A 43 20.58 4.40 -9.39
N LEU A 44 19.43 4.26 -8.70
CA LEU A 44 19.31 3.52 -7.46
C LEU A 44 19.66 2.03 -7.67
N LEU A 45 20.38 1.43 -6.73
CA LEU A 45 20.74 0.02 -6.74
C LEU A 45 19.95 -0.76 -5.68
N PRO A 46 19.73 -2.08 -5.86
CA PRO A 46 19.10 -2.92 -4.83
C PRO A 46 19.82 -2.85 -3.47
N SER A 47 21.16 -2.76 -3.46
CA SER A 47 21.97 -2.60 -2.24
C SER A 47 21.67 -1.32 -1.46
N ASP A 48 21.21 -0.26 -2.13
CA ASP A 48 20.85 0.99 -1.47
C ASP A 48 19.56 0.86 -0.66
N ILE A 49 18.74 -0.15 -0.98
CA ILE A 49 17.50 -0.49 -0.27
C ILE A 49 17.77 -1.50 0.84
N VAL A 50 18.38 -2.63 0.49
CA VAL A 50 18.52 -3.76 1.40
C VAL A 50 19.77 -3.69 2.28
N GLY A 51 20.80 -2.99 1.81
CA GLY A 51 22.10 -2.93 2.46
C GLY A 51 23.15 -3.76 1.73
N THR A 52 24.37 -3.72 2.24
CA THR A 52 25.52 -4.34 1.61
C THR A 52 26.54 -4.85 2.63
N ARG A 53 27.47 -5.68 2.17
CA ARG A 53 28.64 -6.06 2.96
C ARG A 53 29.79 -5.07 2.68
N VAL A 54 30.36 -4.57 3.76
CA VAL A 54 31.47 -3.61 3.71
C VAL A 54 32.71 -4.31 4.29
N PHE A 55 33.82 -4.28 3.56
CA PHE A 55 35.09 -4.80 4.05
C PHE A 55 35.72 -3.80 5.03
N ASP A 56 35.93 -4.23 6.25
CA ASP A 56 36.67 -3.45 7.25
C ASP A 56 38.14 -3.77 7.19
N GLN A 57 38.94 -2.82 6.70
CA GLN A 57 40.37 -2.97 6.55
C GLN A 57 41.14 -3.15 7.88
N ARG A 58 40.54 -2.71 9.01
CA ARG A 58 41.19 -2.82 10.33
C ARG A 58 41.05 -4.21 10.93
N SER A 59 39.87 -4.81 10.79
CA SER A 59 39.60 -6.16 11.29
C SER A 59 39.95 -7.24 10.28
N GLY A 60 40.07 -6.90 8.99
CA GLY A 60 40.19 -7.85 7.89
C GLY A 60 38.92 -8.63 7.57
N ASP A 61 37.79 -8.25 8.16
CA ASP A 61 36.53 -8.94 8.04
C ASP A 61 35.49 -8.12 7.26
N PHE A 62 34.41 -8.82 6.86
CA PHE A 62 33.23 -8.15 6.27
C PHE A 62 32.15 -7.89 7.32
N THR A 63 31.78 -6.65 7.47
CA THR A 63 30.61 -6.24 8.25
C THR A 63 29.38 -6.03 7.35
N THR A 64 28.17 -6.24 7.88
CA THR A 64 26.95 -5.99 7.13
C THR A 64 26.38 -4.63 7.51
N ALA A 65 26.30 -3.72 6.54
CA ALA A 65 25.59 -2.46 6.67
C ALA A 65 24.14 -2.66 6.22
N LEU A 66 23.19 -2.60 7.17
CA LEU A 66 21.77 -2.74 6.88
C LEU A 66 21.23 -1.51 6.17
N GLY A 67 20.41 -1.72 5.15
CA GLY A 67 19.80 -0.66 4.35
C GLY A 67 18.55 -0.05 5.00
N PRO A 68 17.99 0.98 4.38
CA PRO A 68 16.81 1.70 4.90
C PRO A 68 15.54 0.85 4.95
N ILE A 69 15.49 -0.32 4.31
CA ILE A 69 14.36 -1.24 4.38
C ILE A 69 14.10 -1.74 5.82
N PHE A 70 15.12 -1.69 6.68
CA PHE A 70 15.01 -2.08 8.09
C PHE A 70 14.37 -0.96 8.93
N ALA A 71 13.09 -0.70 8.64
CA ALA A 71 12.24 0.25 9.36
C ALA A 71 10.83 -0.30 9.52
N ASN A 72 10.09 0.18 10.54
CA ASN A 72 8.69 -0.22 10.73
C ASN A 72 7.79 0.41 9.66
N VAL A 73 8.04 1.65 9.29
CA VAL A 73 7.31 2.38 8.25
C VAL A 73 8.31 2.87 7.21
N LEU A 74 8.22 2.33 6.02
CA LEU A 74 9.04 2.70 4.87
C LEU A 74 8.21 3.44 3.84
N LEU A 75 8.63 4.64 3.47
CA LEU A 75 8.12 5.37 2.32
C LEU A 75 9.04 5.11 1.12
N ALA A 76 8.53 4.38 0.13
CA ALA A 76 9.14 4.19 -1.18
C ALA A 76 8.60 5.26 -2.13
N ASP A 77 9.30 6.40 -2.21
CA ASP A 77 8.80 7.56 -2.93
C ASP A 77 9.15 7.48 -4.41
N GLU A 78 8.14 7.65 -5.28
CA GLU A 78 8.23 7.54 -6.75
C GLU A 78 8.78 6.19 -7.21
N ILE A 79 8.20 5.08 -6.71
CA ILE A 79 8.68 3.71 -6.96
C ILE A 79 8.83 3.38 -8.46
N ASN A 80 8.03 4.01 -9.31
CA ASN A 80 8.08 3.84 -10.76
C ASN A 80 9.26 4.53 -11.45
N ARG A 81 10.11 5.28 -10.73
CA ARG A 81 11.32 5.92 -11.30
C ARG A 81 12.55 5.02 -11.28
N ALA A 82 12.56 3.97 -10.48
CA ALA A 82 13.71 3.07 -10.43
C ALA A 82 13.55 1.86 -11.36
N PRO A 83 14.66 1.27 -11.83
CA PRO A 83 14.64 0.07 -12.66
C PRO A 83 13.95 -1.12 -11.99
N ALA A 84 13.44 -2.06 -12.80
CA ALA A 84 12.69 -3.23 -12.32
C ALA A 84 13.45 -4.08 -11.29
N LYS A 85 14.78 -4.14 -11.34
CA LYS A 85 15.60 -4.87 -10.33
C LYS A 85 15.46 -4.27 -8.94
N VAL A 86 15.42 -2.94 -8.84
CA VAL A 86 15.30 -2.20 -7.58
C VAL A 86 13.90 -2.37 -7.02
N GLN A 87 12.88 -2.21 -7.88
CA GLN A 87 11.48 -2.46 -7.51
C GLN A 87 11.31 -3.90 -6.98
N SER A 88 11.90 -4.89 -7.67
CA SER A 88 11.82 -6.30 -7.28
C SER A 88 12.45 -6.57 -5.91
N ALA A 89 13.57 -5.95 -5.57
CA ALA A 89 14.21 -6.11 -4.27
C ALA A 89 13.32 -5.62 -3.11
N LEU A 90 12.64 -4.47 -3.28
CA LEU A 90 11.67 -4.00 -2.30
C LEU A 90 10.47 -4.94 -2.19
N LEU A 91 9.91 -5.36 -3.33
CA LEU A 91 8.71 -6.20 -3.37
C LEU A 91 8.97 -7.62 -2.84
N GLU A 92 10.20 -8.12 -2.97
CA GLU A 92 10.64 -9.37 -2.34
C GLU A 92 10.65 -9.23 -0.80
N GLY A 93 11.32 -8.20 -0.28
CA GLY A 93 11.32 -7.91 1.16
C GLY A 93 9.92 -7.73 1.73
N MET A 94 9.00 -7.08 0.99
CA MET A 94 7.59 -6.95 1.38
C MET A 94 6.89 -8.30 1.53
N GLN A 95 7.17 -9.24 0.64
CA GLN A 95 6.51 -10.55 0.61
C GLN A 95 7.12 -11.51 1.62
N GLU A 96 8.46 -11.62 1.62
CA GLU A 96 9.19 -12.60 2.40
C GLU A 96 9.44 -12.16 3.86
N ARG A 97 9.22 -10.87 4.17
CA ARG A 97 9.49 -10.27 5.49
C ARG A 97 10.94 -10.42 5.94
N GLN A 98 11.82 -10.66 5.02
CA GLN A 98 13.26 -10.76 5.20
C GLN A 98 14.00 -10.35 3.93
N VAL A 99 15.28 -10.04 4.06
CA VAL A 99 16.18 -9.78 2.93
C VAL A 99 17.46 -10.56 3.10
N THR A 100 18.09 -10.94 1.98
CA THR A 100 19.37 -11.65 1.96
C THR A 100 20.49 -10.69 1.56
N ILE A 101 21.53 -10.60 2.39
CA ILE A 101 22.73 -9.79 2.15
C ILE A 101 23.96 -10.70 2.23
N GLY A 102 24.58 -10.96 1.10
CA GLY A 102 25.63 -11.97 1.01
C GLY A 102 25.13 -13.37 1.39
N PRO A 103 25.78 -14.08 2.32
CA PRO A 103 25.36 -15.42 2.74
C PRO A 103 24.24 -15.45 3.79
N ASN A 104 23.84 -14.29 4.34
CA ASN A 104 22.95 -14.21 5.49
C ASN A 104 21.61 -13.62 5.14
N SER A 105 20.53 -14.17 5.71
CA SER A 105 19.17 -13.59 5.68
C SER A 105 18.87 -12.85 6.98
N PHE A 106 18.27 -11.68 6.84
CA PHE A 106 17.95 -10.78 7.94
C PHE A 106 16.44 -10.54 7.95
N PRO A 107 15.73 -10.84 9.06
CA PRO A 107 14.31 -10.54 9.18
C PRO A 107 14.08 -9.04 9.22
N LEU A 108 13.00 -8.59 8.60
CA LEU A 108 12.55 -7.21 8.69
C LEU A 108 11.79 -6.98 10.01
N PRO A 109 11.73 -5.75 10.52
CA PRO A 109 10.96 -5.43 11.72
C PRO A 109 9.49 -5.85 11.59
N ASP A 110 8.86 -6.28 12.67
CA ASP A 110 7.41 -6.49 12.71
C ASP A 110 6.79 -5.51 13.74
N PRO A 111 5.84 -4.69 13.32
CA PRO A 111 5.26 -4.54 11.98
C PRO A 111 6.20 -3.89 10.96
N PHE A 112 6.12 -4.34 9.71
CA PHE A 112 6.77 -3.74 8.56
C PHE A 112 5.72 -3.26 7.55
N LEU A 113 5.65 -1.96 7.33
CA LEU A 113 4.67 -1.30 6.47
C LEU A 113 5.37 -0.50 5.39
N VAL A 114 5.06 -0.78 4.15
CA VAL A 114 5.55 0.00 3.00
C VAL A 114 4.41 0.83 2.45
N THR A 115 4.65 2.11 2.31
CA THR A 115 3.84 3.02 1.52
C THR A 115 4.66 3.42 0.29
N ALA A 116 4.25 2.95 -0.87
CA ALA A 116 4.85 3.37 -2.13
C ALA A 116 4.08 4.56 -2.70
N THR A 117 4.76 5.53 -3.30
CA THR A 117 4.09 6.60 -4.05
C THR A 117 4.34 6.45 -5.54
N MET A 118 3.34 6.85 -6.32
CA MET A 118 3.42 6.95 -7.77
C MET A 118 2.87 8.32 -8.19
N ASN A 119 3.56 8.96 -9.14
CA ASN A 119 3.06 10.17 -9.76
C ASN A 119 2.50 9.79 -11.17
N PRO A 120 1.20 9.93 -11.41
CA PRO A 120 0.61 9.61 -12.70
C PRO A 120 0.98 10.60 -13.82
N LEU A 121 1.48 11.80 -13.45
CA LEU A 121 1.82 12.85 -14.40
C LEU A 121 3.21 12.68 -15.02
N ASP A 122 4.10 11.93 -14.37
CA ASP A 122 5.46 11.67 -14.83
C ASP A 122 5.45 10.47 -15.77
N SER A 123 5.41 10.69 -17.08
CA SER A 123 5.53 9.63 -18.10
C SER A 123 6.98 9.38 -18.51
N ASP A 124 7.81 10.42 -18.52
CA ASP A 124 9.19 10.34 -18.99
C ASP A 124 10.13 9.75 -17.94
N GLY A 125 10.92 8.75 -18.35
CA GLY A 125 11.90 8.10 -17.46
C GLY A 125 11.29 7.21 -16.37
N THR A 126 10.04 6.75 -16.57
CA THR A 126 9.38 5.85 -15.60
C THR A 126 9.37 4.40 -16.09
N TYR A 127 9.44 3.49 -15.12
CA TYR A 127 9.31 2.05 -15.31
C TYR A 127 7.99 1.60 -14.68
N ALA A 128 7.01 1.31 -15.52
CA ALA A 128 5.70 0.85 -15.02
C ALA A 128 5.85 -0.43 -14.19
N LEU A 129 5.18 -0.48 -13.04
CA LEU A 129 5.10 -1.72 -12.27
C LEU A 129 4.14 -2.68 -12.97
N PRO A 130 4.58 -3.90 -13.30
CA PRO A 130 3.69 -4.93 -13.84
C PRO A 130 2.53 -5.23 -12.88
N LEU A 131 1.36 -5.60 -13.43
CA LEU A 131 0.16 -5.92 -12.64
C LEU A 131 0.44 -6.95 -11.53
N ALA A 132 1.28 -7.96 -11.82
CA ALA A 132 1.67 -8.99 -10.84
C ALA A 132 2.47 -8.43 -9.64
N GLN A 133 3.19 -7.33 -9.85
CA GLN A 133 3.92 -6.63 -8.80
C GLN A 133 2.99 -5.70 -8.02
N MET A 134 2.11 -5.00 -8.71
CA MET A 134 1.07 -4.17 -8.08
C MET A 134 0.13 -5.00 -7.19
N ASP A 135 -0.19 -6.23 -7.56
CA ASP A 135 -1.03 -7.16 -6.79
C ASP A 135 -0.48 -7.52 -5.39
N ARG A 136 0.80 -7.23 -5.12
CA ARG A 136 1.43 -7.40 -3.79
C ARG A 136 1.05 -6.32 -2.79
N PHE A 137 0.61 -5.15 -3.26
CA PHE A 137 0.07 -4.11 -2.39
C PHE A 137 -1.36 -4.44 -2.00
N LEU A 138 -1.69 -4.18 -0.74
CA LEU A 138 -3.02 -4.47 -0.19
C LEU A 138 -4.09 -3.53 -0.78
N MET A 139 -3.74 -2.25 -0.89
CA MET A 139 -4.61 -1.18 -1.39
C MET A 139 -3.84 -0.22 -2.29
N LYS A 140 -4.54 0.34 -3.27
CA LYS A 140 -4.12 1.55 -4.00
C LYS A 140 -5.09 2.68 -3.66
N ILE A 141 -4.56 3.78 -3.13
CA ILE A 141 -5.31 4.97 -2.76
C ILE A 141 -4.98 6.06 -3.77
N VAL A 142 -5.99 6.62 -4.40
CA VAL A 142 -5.87 7.79 -5.27
C VAL A 142 -6.05 9.03 -4.40
N VAL A 143 -5.07 9.93 -4.45
CA VAL A 143 -5.07 11.20 -3.73
C VAL A 143 -5.27 12.31 -4.75
N ALA A 144 -6.43 12.96 -4.67
CA ALA A 144 -6.76 14.10 -5.52
C ALA A 144 -6.20 15.41 -4.94
N TYR A 145 -6.19 16.48 -5.74
CA TYR A 145 -5.96 17.82 -5.21
C TYR A 145 -7.06 18.18 -4.20
N PRO A 146 -6.72 18.94 -3.15
CA PRO A 146 -7.70 19.42 -2.18
C PRO A 146 -8.69 20.38 -2.84
N THR A 147 -9.87 20.50 -2.25
CA THR A 147 -10.84 21.54 -2.60
C THR A 147 -10.34 22.92 -2.15
N VAL A 148 -10.99 23.99 -2.61
CA VAL A 148 -10.65 25.37 -2.21
C VAL A 148 -10.74 25.52 -0.68
N GLU A 149 -11.76 24.96 -0.04
CA GLU A 149 -11.99 25.01 1.39
C GLU A 149 -10.91 24.24 2.17
N GLU A 150 -10.49 23.10 1.64
CA GLU A 150 -9.39 22.32 2.22
C GLU A 150 -8.05 23.05 2.07
N GLU A 151 -7.77 23.69 0.92
CA GLU A 151 -6.55 24.50 0.75
C GLU A 151 -6.53 25.71 1.69
N LEU A 152 -7.65 26.41 1.87
CA LEU A 152 -7.76 27.47 2.85
C LEU A 152 -7.46 26.97 4.27
N SER A 153 -8.02 25.81 4.65
CA SER A 153 -7.73 25.18 5.94
C SER A 153 -6.26 24.80 6.11
N ILE A 154 -5.61 24.34 5.03
CA ILE A 154 -4.16 24.06 5.04
C ILE A 154 -3.36 25.35 5.27
N LEU A 155 -3.71 26.43 4.56
CA LEU A 155 -3.05 27.73 4.71
C LEU A 155 -3.20 28.28 6.13
N GLU A 156 -4.40 28.24 6.69
CA GLU A 156 -4.68 28.71 8.05
C GLU A 156 -3.91 27.91 9.11
N ARG A 157 -3.84 26.59 8.96
CA ARG A 157 -3.19 25.72 9.96
C ARG A 157 -1.68 25.69 9.86
N PHE A 158 -1.12 25.78 8.66
CA PHE A 158 0.29 25.48 8.40
C PHE A 158 1.04 26.61 7.69
N GLY A 159 0.37 27.72 7.34
CA GLY A 159 1.00 28.85 6.67
C GLY A 159 2.08 29.55 7.51
N GLY A 160 2.08 29.38 8.83
CA GLY A 160 3.03 30.03 9.73
C GLY A 160 4.01 29.10 10.46
N ALA A 161 3.74 27.79 10.54
CA ALA A 161 4.58 26.82 11.24
C ALA A 161 4.43 25.42 10.67
N PRO A 162 5.46 24.56 10.78
CA PRO A 162 5.32 23.16 10.38
C PRO A 162 4.27 22.45 11.26
N PRO A 163 3.51 21.49 10.71
CA PRO A 163 2.51 20.74 11.46
C PRO A 163 3.16 19.98 12.62
N PRO A 164 2.53 19.98 13.81
CA PRO A 164 3.00 19.16 14.91
C PRO A 164 2.90 17.68 14.56
N MET A 165 3.92 16.90 14.95
CA MET A 165 3.87 15.44 14.80
C MET A 165 3.07 14.86 15.97
N PRO A 166 2.13 13.91 15.69
CA PRO A 166 1.50 13.16 16.76
C PRO A 166 2.56 12.33 17.49
N ALA A 167 2.47 12.26 18.82
CA ALA A 167 3.35 11.43 19.61
C ALA A 167 2.52 10.51 20.51
N ASP A 168 3.00 9.29 20.71
CA ASP A 168 2.52 8.34 21.72
C ASP A 168 0.99 8.09 21.70
N VAL A 169 0.39 8.05 20.50
CA VAL A 169 -1.04 7.72 20.35
C VAL A 169 -1.26 6.23 20.63
N ALA A 170 -0.31 5.40 20.21
CA ALA A 170 -0.29 3.96 20.42
C ALA A 170 1.15 3.44 20.37
N SER A 171 1.34 2.19 20.77
CA SER A 171 2.64 1.51 20.69
C SER A 171 2.68 0.47 19.57
N MET A 172 3.87 0.00 19.21
CA MET A 172 4.05 -1.14 18.30
C MET A 172 3.32 -2.41 18.79
N PRO A 173 3.39 -2.79 20.10
CA PRO A 173 2.58 -3.87 20.64
C PRO A 173 1.06 -3.66 20.45
N ASP A 174 0.56 -2.42 20.60
CA ASP A 174 -0.86 -2.14 20.36
C ASP A 174 -1.25 -2.39 18.92
N LEU A 175 -0.40 -1.99 17.96
CA LEU A 175 -0.65 -2.23 16.55
C LEU A 175 -0.67 -3.73 16.21
N LEU A 176 0.22 -4.53 16.82
CA LEU A 176 0.22 -5.99 16.66
C LEU A 176 -1.04 -6.61 17.27
N ARG A 177 -1.46 -6.17 18.46
CA ARG A 177 -2.71 -6.60 19.08
C ARG A 177 -3.92 -6.28 18.20
N TRP A 178 -4.04 -5.06 17.67
CA TRP A 178 -5.14 -4.67 16.77
C TRP A 178 -5.15 -5.49 15.48
N ARG A 179 -3.97 -5.87 14.97
CA ARG A 179 -3.86 -6.77 13.83
C ARG A 179 -4.46 -8.14 14.13
N ASP A 180 -4.18 -8.68 15.30
CA ASP A 180 -4.71 -9.99 15.72
C ASP A 180 -6.21 -9.90 16.02
N GLU A 181 -6.67 -8.84 16.67
CA GLU A 181 -8.09 -8.55 16.87
C GLU A 181 -8.82 -8.44 15.53
N ALA A 182 -8.25 -7.74 14.54
CA ALA A 182 -8.84 -7.64 13.20
C ALA A 182 -8.94 -9.01 12.51
N ARG A 183 -7.93 -9.88 12.67
CA ARG A 183 -7.97 -11.25 12.14
C ARG A 183 -9.07 -12.09 12.77
N ALA A 184 -9.38 -11.84 14.04
CA ALA A 184 -10.43 -12.53 14.79
C ALA A 184 -11.84 -12.04 14.47
N VAL A 185 -12.01 -10.88 13.79
CA VAL A 185 -13.32 -10.38 13.37
C VAL A 185 -14.02 -11.41 12.48
N PHE A 186 -15.24 -11.77 12.85
CA PHE A 186 -16.01 -12.81 12.18
C PHE A 186 -16.47 -12.38 10.79
N VAL A 187 -16.33 -13.27 9.81
CA VAL A 187 -16.87 -13.11 8.46
C VAL A 187 -17.92 -14.19 8.25
N GLU A 188 -19.18 -13.81 8.23
CA GLU A 188 -20.26 -14.76 7.98
C GLU A 188 -20.09 -15.43 6.60
N PRO A 189 -20.47 -16.73 6.44
CA PRO A 189 -20.35 -17.43 5.15
C PRO A 189 -21.03 -16.70 3.97
N ARG A 190 -22.13 -15.99 4.18
CA ARG A 190 -22.77 -15.18 3.13
C ARG A 190 -21.88 -14.01 2.70
N ILE A 191 -21.25 -13.32 3.66
CA ILE A 191 -20.30 -12.23 3.38
C ILE A 191 -19.04 -12.77 2.67
N ALA A 192 -18.54 -13.94 3.08
CA ALA A 192 -17.42 -14.59 2.41
C ALA A 192 -17.76 -14.90 0.93
N ARG A 193 -18.97 -15.43 0.66
CA ARG A 193 -19.45 -15.65 -0.71
C ARG A 193 -19.58 -14.34 -1.50
N TYR A 194 -20.05 -13.27 -0.85
CA TYR A 194 -20.15 -11.95 -1.48
C TYR A 194 -18.77 -11.40 -1.87
N ILE A 195 -17.76 -11.51 -0.99
CA ILE A 195 -16.36 -11.15 -1.30
C ILE A 195 -15.87 -11.91 -2.53
N VAL A 196 -16.09 -13.23 -2.57
CA VAL A 196 -15.71 -14.07 -3.72
C VAL A 196 -16.47 -13.66 -4.98
N ALA A 197 -17.77 -13.40 -4.88
CA ALA A 197 -18.60 -12.98 -6.00
C ALA A 197 -18.11 -11.64 -6.61
N LEU A 198 -17.72 -10.66 -5.78
CA LEU A 198 -17.15 -9.40 -6.24
C LEU A 198 -15.86 -9.61 -7.05
N VAL A 199 -14.97 -10.46 -6.56
CA VAL A 199 -13.72 -10.75 -7.28
C VAL A 199 -13.99 -11.53 -8.57
N GLN A 200 -14.91 -12.49 -8.53
CA GLN A 200 -15.32 -13.25 -9.72
C GLN A 200 -15.97 -12.35 -10.78
N ALA A 201 -16.79 -11.38 -10.35
CA ALA A 201 -17.42 -10.42 -11.27
C ALA A 201 -16.39 -9.64 -12.11
N THR A 202 -15.20 -9.36 -11.55
CA THR A 202 -14.11 -8.72 -12.32
C THR A 202 -13.54 -9.61 -13.44
N ARG A 203 -13.78 -10.93 -13.39
CA ARG A 203 -13.28 -11.91 -14.36
C ARG A 203 -14.31 -12.27 -15.44
N ASN A 204 -15.55 -11.82 -15.28
CA ASN A 204 -16.58 -11.99 -16.29
C ASN A 204 -16.24 -11.13 -17.52
N PRO A 205 -16.65 -11.56 -18.73
CA PRO A 205 -16.48 -10.75 -19.92
C PRO A 205 -17.05 -9.34 -19.72
N HIS A 206 -16.22 -8.34 -19.97
CA HIS A 206 -16.60 -6.94 -19.85
C HIS A 206 -15.89 -6.14 -20.96
N GLU A 207 -16.58 -5.20 -21.59
CA GLU A 207 -16.07 -4.46 -22.75
C GLU A 207 -14.77 -3.67 -22.49
N TYR A 208 -14.53 -3.27 -21.25
CA TYR A 208 -13.37 -2.47 -20.83
C TYR A 208 -12.33 -3.25 -20.03
N VAL A 209 -12.62 -4.48 -19.59
CA VAL A 209 -11.71 -5.28 -18.78
C VAL A 209 -10.99 -6.31 -19.64
N GLU A 210 -9.66 -6.27 -19.63
CA GLU A 210 -8.81 -7.28 -20.25
C GLU A 210 -8.57 -8.47 -19.34
N ARG A 211 -8.30 -8.18 -18.05
CA ARG A 211 -8.01 -9.22 -17.04
C ARG A 211 -8.57 -8.82 -15.69
N GLY A 212 -9.33 -9.72 -15.08
CA GLY A 212 -9.85 -9.57 -13.73
C GLY A 212 -8.83 -9.83 -12.63
N ALA A 213 -9.21 -9.52 -11.40
CA ALA A 213 -8.37 -9.60 -10.22
C ALA A 213 -8.01 -11.04 -9.83
N SER A 214 -6.83 -11.22 -9.24
CA SER A 214 -6.32 -12.50 -8.72
C SER A 214 -7.03 -12.91 -7.41
N PRO A 215 -6.84 -14.17 -6.93
CA PRO A 215 -7.32 -14.58 -5.60
C PRO A 215 -6.76 -13.75 -4.44
N ARG A 216 -5.63 -13.04 -4.61
CA ARG A 216 -5.12 -12.09 -3.62
C ARG A 216 -6.10 -10.96 -3.32
N ALA A 217 -6.91 -10.56 -4.30
CA ALA A 217 -7.98 -9.59 -4.08
C ALA A 217 -9.03 -10.08 -3.07
N THR A 218 -9.39 -11.37 -3.10
CA THR A 218 -10.32 -11.96 -2.14
C THR A 218 -9.79 -11.86 -0.71
N LEU A 219 -8.52 -12.20 -0.52
CA LEU A 219 -7.85 -12.11 0.79
C LEU A 219 -7.71 -10.65 1.25
N ALA A 220 -7.37 -9.75 0.32
CA ALA A 220 -7.24 -8.32 0.60
C ALA A 220 -8.58 -7.70 1.01
N LEU A 221 -9.68 -8.00 0.29
CA LEU A 221 -11.02 -7.54 0.65
C LEU A 221 -11.44 -8.02 2.04
N ALA A 222 -11.23 -9.30 2.34
CA ALA A 222 -11.53 -9.85 3.66
C ALA A 222 -10.71 -9.16 4.77
N ALA A 223 -9.41 -8.93 4.56
CA ALA A 223 -8.53 -8.29 5.53
C ALA A 223 -8.92 -6.83 5.81
N ILE A 224 -9.21 -6.05 4.75
CA ILE A 224 -9.61 -4.65 4.90
C ILE A 224 -11.01 -4.55 5.49
N ALA A 225 -11.96 -5.40 5.09
CA ALA A 225 -13.31 -5.41 5.66
C ALA A 225 -13.30 -5.71 7.17
N ARG A 226 -12.45 -6.66 7.61
CA ARG A 226 -12.23 -6.95 9.03
C ARG A 226 -11.64 -5.75 9.78
N ALA A 227 -10.61 -5.11 9.22
CA ALA A 227 -10.01 -3.91 9.81
C ALA A 227 -11.02 -2.75 9.91
N ARG A 228 -11.90 -2.59 8.91
CA ARG A 228 -12.99 -1.59 8.96
C ARG A 228 -13.99 -1.91 10.05
N ALA A 229 -14.44 -3.16 10.16
CA ALA A 229 -15.37 -3.60 11.19
C ALA A 229 -14.80 -3.35 12.60
N LEU A 230 -13.53 -3.72 12.83
CA LEU A 230 -12.83 -3.46 14.09
C LEU A 230 -12.79 -1.96 14.42
N CYS A 231 -12.39 -1.11 13.47
CA CYS A 231 -12.36 0.35 13.66
C CYS A 231 -13.75 0.94 13.93
N ALA A 232 -14.81 0.27 13.50
CA ALA A 232 -16.19 0.63 13.81
C ALA A 232 -16.72 -0.01 15.12
N GLY A 233 -15.83 -0.65 15.91
CA GLY A 233 -16.19 -1.29 17.18
C GLY A 233 -17.01 -2.58 17.03
N ARG A 234 -16.97 -3.22 15.85
CA ARG A 234 -17.73 -4.44 15.57
C ARG A 234 -16.82 -5.67 15.55
N THR A 235 -17.37 -6.78 16.00
CA THR A 235 -16.72 -8.10 15.97
C THR A 235 -17.09 -8.94 14.74
N PHE A 236 -17.85 -8.38 13.81
CA PHE A 236 -18.29 -9.02 12.57
C PHE A 236 -18.29 -8.02 11.40
N VAL A 237 -18.08 -8.54 10.21
CA VAL A 237 -18.08 -7.80 8.95
C VAL A 237 -19.50 -7.65 8.41
N VAL A 238 -19.86 -6.46 7.92
CA VAL A 238 -21.11 -6.18 7.20
C VAL A 238 -20.82 -5.94 5.70
N PRO A 239 -21.85 -6.08 4.83
CA PRO A 239 -21.67 -5.87 3.38
C PRO A 239 -21.04 -4.52 3.02
N ASP A 240 -21.37 -3.45 3.75
CA ASP A 240 -20.82 -2.11 3.49
C ASP A 240 -19.32 -2.01 3.75
N ASP A 241 -18.77 -2.79 4.69
CA ASP A 241 -17.31 -2.86 4.88
C ASP A 241 -16.63 -3.40 3.62
N VAL A 242 -17.24 -4.41 2.99
CA VAL A 242 -16.73 -5.02 1.77
C VAL A 242 -16.86 -4.07 0.58
N ARG A 243 -18.04 -3.47 0.40
CA ARG A 243 -18.31 -2.52 -0.71
C ARG A 243 -17.38 -1.32 -0.66
N ALA A 244 -17.22 -0.70 0.50
CA ALA A 244 -16.33 0.45 0.67
C ALA A 244 -14.84 0.09 0.50
N SER A 245 -14.47 -1.19 0.67
CA SER A 245 -13.12 -1.68 0.46
C SER A 245 -12.84 -2.07 -0.99
N ALA A 246 -13.87 -2.34 -1.79
CA ALA A 246 -13.71 -2.90 -3.13
C ALA A 246 -12.93 -1.97 -4.09
N PRO A 247 -13.24 -0.66 -4.26
CA PRO A 247 -12.50 0.19 -5.18
C PRO A 247 -11.00 0.26 -4.85
N PRO A 248 -10.55 0.60 -3.63
CA PRO A 248 -9.11 0.70 -3.35
C PRO A 248 -8.38 -0.64 -3.39
N VAL A 249 -9.07 -1.77 -3.27
CA VAL A 249 -8.47 -3.11 -3.40
C VAL A 249 -8.43 -3.59 -4.84
N LEU A 250 -9.41 -3.24 -5.68
CA LEU A 250 -9.54 -3.77 -7.04
C LEU A 250 -8.84 -2.91 -8.10
N ARG A 251 -8.76 -1.57 -7.95
CA ARG A 251 -8.29 -0.65 -8.98
C ARG A 251 -6.88 -0.91 -9.51
N HIS A 252 -6.02 -1.55 -8.76
CA HIS A 252 -4.66 -1.92 -9.15
C HIS A 252 -4.50 -3.41 -9.45
N ARG A 253 -5.60 -4.17 -9.49
CA ARG A 253 -5.65 -5.61 -9.73
C ARG A 253 -6.45 -5.99 -10.97
N VAL A 254 -7.23 -5.05 -11.51
CA VAL A 254 -7.97 -5.21 -12.76
C VAL A 254 -7.15 -4.56 -13.87
N ALA A 255 -6.87 -5.30 -14.94
CA ALA A 255 -6.28 -4.74 -16.14
C ALA A 255 -7.38 -4.28 -17.10
N PHE A 256 -7.27 -3.06 -17.55
CA PHE A 256 -8.19 -2.48 -18.54
C PHE A 256 -7.60 -2.57 -19.93
N ASN A 257 -8.45 -2.74 -20.93
CA ASN A 257 -8.03 -2.81 -22.32
C ASN A 257 -7.85 -1.39 -22.92
N TYR A 258 -7.31 -1.31 -24.15
CA TYR A 258 -7.01 -0.04 -24.78
C TYR A 258 -8.26 0.82 -25.08
N ARG A 259 -9.45 0.22 -25.13
CA ARG A 259 -10.71 0.95 -25.36
C ARG A 259 -10.99 1.97 -24.26
N THR A 260 -10.59 1.68 -23.03
CA THR A 260 -10.72 2.65 -21.93
C THR A 260 -9.97 3.96 -22.22
N LEU A 261 -8.82 3.88 -22.89
CA LEU A 261 -8.04 5.06 -23.28
C LEU A 261 -8.65 5.77 -24.49
N THR A 262 -9.06 5.02 -25.52
CA THR A 262 -9.61 5.59 -26.76
C THR A 262 -10.98 6.22 -26.57
N GLU A 263 -11.79 5.66 -25.68
CA GLU A 263 -13.13 6.13 -25.37
C GLU A 263 -13.16 7.05 -24.13
N ASN A 264 -11.98 7.35 -23.55
CA ASN A 264 -11.81 8.18 -22.34
C ASN A 264 -12.71 7.74 -21.17
N VAL A 265 -12.74 6.43 -20.92
CA VAL A 265 -13.58 5.83 -19.87
C VAL A 265 -12.86 5.90 -18.55
N ASP A 266 -13.53 6.42 -17.50
CA ASP A 266 -13.02 6.39 -16.15
C ASP A 266 -13.05 4.96 -15.59
N THR A 267 -11.88 4.40 -15.31
CA THR A 267 -11.71 3.05 -14.76
C THR A 267 -12.34 2.86 -13.39
N GLU A 268 -12.45 3.94 -12.59
CA GLU A 268 -13.15 3.90 -11.30
C GLU A 268 -14.65 3.65 -11.48
N ASN A 269 -15.25 4.26 -12.51
CA ASN A 269 -16.66 4.03 -12.84
C ASN A 269 -16.90 2.58 -13.31
N VAL A 270 -15.95 1.99 -14.05
CA VAL A 270 -16.03 0.58 -14.44
C VAL A 270 -16.00 -0.34 -13.22
N ILE A 271 -15.08 -0.10 -12.28
CA ILE A 271 -15.02 -0.85 -11.02
C ILE A 271 -16.30 -0.66 -10.21
N ALA A 272 -16.79 0.56 -10.10
CA ALA A 272 -18.02 0.85 -9.37
C ALA A 272 -19.24 0.12 -9.98
N ALA A 273 -19.34 0.09 -11.32
CA ALA A 273 -20.39 -0.64 -12.01
C ALA A 273 -20.32 -2.16 -11.76
N ILE A 274 -19.11 -2.74 -11.84
CA ILE A 274 -18.89 -4.17 -11.52
C ILE A 274 -19.32 -4.48 -10.09
N VAL A 275 -18.92 -3.64 -9.12
CA VAL A 275 -19.27 -3.81 -7.70
C VAL A 275 -20.79 -3.67 -7.47
N ALA A 276 -21.41 -2.71 -8.13
CA ALA A 276 -22.86 -2.48 -8.02
C ALA A 276 -23.69 -3.62 -8.63
N GLY A 277 -23.16 -4.30 -9.66
CA GLY A 277 -23.83 -5.44 -10.31
C GLY A 277 -23.86 -6.72 -9.48
N VAL A 278 -23.14 -6.80 -8.36
CA VAL A 278 -23.13 -7.99 -7.51
C VAL A 278 -24.18 -7.86 -6.40
N VAL A 279 -25.05 -8.87 -6.31
CA VAL A 279 -26.14 -8.88 -5.31
C VAL A 279 -25.55 -8.91 -3.90
N VAL A 280 -26.02 -8.00 -3.07
CA VAL A 280 -25.68 -7.92 -1.65
C VAL A 280 -26.46 -9.00 -0.89
N PRO A 281 -25.81 -9.78 0.00
CA PRO A 281 -26.49 -10.85 0.76
C PRO A 281 -27.43 -10.35 1.84
#